data_64988922755a91eeb9a8e2e6ecd4c758
#
_entry.id   64988922755a91eeb9a8e2e6ecd4c758
#
_cell.length_a   1.000
_cell.length_b   1.000
_cell.length_c   1.000
_cell.angle_alpha   90.00
_cell.angle_beta   90.00
_cell.angle_gamma   90.00
#
_symmetry.space_group_name_H-M   'P 1'
#
loop_
_entity.id
_entity.type
_entity.pdbx_description
1 polymer ?
#
loop_
_entity_poly.entity_id
_entity_poly.type
_entity_poly.pdbx_seq_one_letter_code
_entity_poly.pdbx_strand_id
1 'polypeptide(L)'
;FPLLEELNCCMNMISTLDLTQNPRLVKLDCSGNCLKSLDVSHNSVLMELRCMLNELVALETDRNPKLTVLHCAFNRSLKALDVTGNPLLKELVCTENSLSSLDVSHNLELKKLMCGNGFVKKNRLETLDVSKNTKLDTLECSGCWLKTLDVSRNRDLIYLNCSRNELERLNLGAVPNLKELDCPMNKLSRLDVSRCKALTWISCDRNSLSSLDVSHNRSLNW
;
A
#
# COMPACT_ATOMS: atom_id res chain seq x y z
N PHE A 1 -10.49 22.08 22.10
CA PHE A 1 -11.44 20.96 22.38
C PHE A 1 -10.67 19.73 22.87
N PRO A 2 -10.29 19.66 24.18
CA PRO A 2 -9.44 18.56 24.68
C PRO A 2 -10.13 17.19 24.71
N LEU A 3 -11.44 17.14 24.53
CA LEU A 3 -12.23 15.90 24.49
C LEU A 3 -12.56 15.45 23.05
N LEU A 4 -12.02 16.12 22.03
CA LEU A 4 -12.27 15.77 20.64
C LEU A 4 -11.66 14.40 20.32
N GLU A 5 -12.48 13.46 19.88
CA GLU A 5 -12.06 12.10 19.53
C GLU A 5 -12.02 11.89 18.00
N GLU A 6 -12.89 12.57 17.27
CA GLU A 6 -12.94 12.46 15.80
C GLU A 6 -13.00 13.84 15.17
N LEU A 7 -12.14 14.08 14.18
CA LEU A 7 -12.13 15.30 13.37
C LEU A 7 -12.15 14.92 11.89
N ASN A 8 -13.17 15.38 11.20
CA ASN A 8 -13.21 15.35 9.74
C ASN A 8 -13.25 16.80 9.23
N CYS A 9 -12.18 17.22 8.58
CA CYS A 9 -12.05 18.52 7.94
C CYS A 9 -11.59 18.37 6.46
N CYS A 10 -11.93 17.25 5.85
CA CYS A 10 -11.52 16.96 4.48
C CYS A 10 -12.14 17.92 3.45
N MET A 11 -11.51 18.01 2.27
CA MET A 11 -11.98 18.78 1.10
C MET A 11 -12.20 20.26 1.41
N ASN A 12 -11.18 20.90 2.02
CA ASN A 12 -11.13 22.33 2.33
C ASN A 12 -9.85 22.97 1.75
N MET A 13 -9.50 24.16 2.19
CA MET A 13 -8.27 24.89 1.81
C MET A 13 -7.36 25.10 3.02
N ILE A 14 -7.36 24.14 3.98
CA ILE A 14 -6.59 24.26 5.22
C ILE A 14 -5.09 24.14 4.89
N SER A 15 -4.32 25.15 5.23
CA SER A 15 -2.86 25.16 5.05
C SER A 15 -2.09 24.85 6.33
N THR A 16 -2.72 24.99 7.50
CA THR A 16 -2.16 24.67 8.83
C THR A 16 -3.23 24.08 9.72
N LEU A 17 -2.86 23.04 10.48
CA LEU A 17 -3.77 22.37 11.41
C LEU A 17 -3.04 22.13 12.73
N ASP A 18 -3.47 22.80 13.81
CA ASP A 18 -2.91 22.61 15.13
C ASP A 18 -3.78 21.61 15.92
N LEU A 19 -3.18 20.46 16.29
CA LEU A 19 -3.81 19.37 17.02
C LEU A 19 -3.22 19.18 18.42
N THR A 20 -2.34 20.08 18.88
CA THR A 20 -1.63 19.98 20.17
C THR A 20 -2.57 19.92 21.37
N GLN A 21 -3.76 20.53 21.27
CA GLN A 21 -4.77 20.56 22.32
C GLN A 21 -5.85 19.47 22.19
N ASN A 22 -5.59 18.43 21.35
CA ASN A 22 -6.55 17.34 21.11
C ASN A 22 -5.96 15.95 21.45
N PRO A 23 -5.49 15.71 22.69
CA PRO A 23 -4.78 14.48 23.06
C PRO A 23 -5.65 13.20 22.99
N ARG A 24 -6.97 13.35 22.92
CA ARG A 24 -7.93 12.24 22.81
C ARG A 24 -8.32 11.90 21.36
N LEU A 25 -7.70 12.55 20.38
CA LEU A 25 -8.04 12.33 18.97
C LEU A 25 -7.72 10.88 18.56
N VAL A 26 -8.76 10.16 18.16
CA VAL A 26 -8.71 8.75 17.72
C VAL A 26 -8.74 8.67 16.21
N LYS A 27 -9.52 9.57 15.55
CA LYS A 27 -9.65 9.58 14.08
C LYS A 27 -9.48 10.99 13.56
N LEU A 28 -8.64 11.12 12.53
CA LEU A 28 -8.43 12.34 11.78
C LEU A 28 -8.59 12.07 10.28
N ASP A 29 -9.48 12.83 9.64
CA ASP A 29 -9.51 12.97 8.19
C ASP A 29 -9.32 14.44 7.82
N CYS A 30 -8.15 14.76 7.30
CA CYS A 30 -7.79 16.07 6.75
C CYS A 30 -7.42 15.99 5.26
N SER A 31 -7.93 14.97 4.56
CA SER A 31 -7.66 14.75 3.13
C SER A 31 -8.19 15.89 2.27
N GLY A 32 -7.54 16.13 1.12
CA GLY A 32 -7.98 17.16 0.17
C GLY A 32 -7.88 18.57 0.73
N ASN A 33 -6.71 18.94 1.24
CA ASN A 33 -6.37 20.26 1.77
C ASN A 33 -5.03 20.76 1.16
N CYS A 34 -4.47 21.81 1.73
CA CYS A 34 -3.21 22.45 1.30
C CYS A 34 -2.11 22.32 2.36
N LEU A 35 -2.15 21.24 3.18
CA LEU A 35 -1.19 21.03 4.26
C LEU A 35 0.20 20.70 3.70
N LYS A 36 1.23 21.47 4.10
CA LYS A 36 2.64 21.19 3.80
C LYS A 36 3.33 20.40 4.92
N SER A 37 2.77 20.46 6.12
CA SER A 37 3.19 19.68 7.30
C SER A 37 1.97 19.29 8.11
N LEU A 38 2.08 18.20 8.86
CA LEU A 38 1.05 17.74 9.77
C LEU A 38 1.76 17.13 10.98
N ASP A 39 1.58 17.74 12.15
CA ASP A 39 2.09 17.24 13.43
C ASP A 39 0.99 16.51 14.18
N VAL A 40 1.17 15.20 14.36
CA VAL A 40 0.28 14.30 15.12
C VAL A 40 0.98 13.74 16.37
N SER A 41 2.14 14.27 16.75
CA SER A 41 2.95 13.76 17.87
C SER A 41 2.24 13.84 19.22
N HIS A 42 1.29 14.76 19.38
CA HIS A 42 0.50 14.95 20.59
C HIS A 42 -0.77 14.06 20.66
N ASN A 43 -1.03 13.28 19.59
CA ASN A 43 -2.24 12.48 19.45
C ASN A 43 -1.91 10.97 19.59
N SER A 44 -1.33 10.57 20.72
CA SER A 44 -0.79 9.21 20.95
C SER A 44 -1.84 8.09 20.95
N VAL A 45 -3.12 8.42 20.97
CA VAL A 45 -4.23 7.47 20.89
C VAL A 45 -4.82 7.36 19.48
N LEU A 46 -4.23 8.07 18.50
CA LEU A 46 -4.71 8.10 17.12
C LEU A 46 -4.64 6.69 16.50
N MET A 47 -5.79 6.24 15.96
CA MET A 47 -5.97 4.94 15.35
C MET A 47 -6.17 5.02 13.83
N GLU A 48 -6.78 6.11 13.35
CA GLU A 48 -7.02 6.33 11.93
C GLU A 48 -6.52 7.72 11.53
N LEU A 49 -5.63 7.77 10.55
CA LEU A 49 -5.12 8.99 9.94
C LEU A 49 -5.36 8.95 8.43
N ARG A 50 -6.17 9.89 7.94
CA ARG A 50 -6.36 10.14 6.52
C ARG A 50 -5.91 11.57 6.20
N CYS A 51 -4.84 11.68 5.41
CA CYS A 51 -4.25 12.96 4.99
C CYS A 51 -3.89 12.96 3.49
N MET A 52 -4.68 12.22 2.72
CA MET A 52 -4.49 12.12 1.26
C MET A 52 -4.70 13.48 0.58
N LEU A 53 -4.16 13.64 -0.66
CA LEU A 53 -4.39 14.85 -1.47
C LEU A 53 -4.03 16.13 -0.70
N ASN A 54 -2.80 16.17 -0.20
CA ASN A 54 -2.20 17.35 0.44
C ASN A 54 -0.83 17.64 -0.22
N GLU A 55 -0.06 18.55 0.36
CA GLU A 55 1.27 18.95 -0.12
C GLU A 55 2.37 18.52 0.88
N LEU A 56 2.14 17.46 1.66
CA LEU A 56 3.05 17.04 2.72
C LEU A 56 4.43 16.68 2.15
N VAL A 57 5.48 17.23 2.75
CA VAL A 57 6.88 16.91 2.40
C VAL A 57 7.48 15.85 3.33
N ALA A 58 6.94 15.72 4.53
CA ALA A 58 7.26 14.70 5.54
C ALA A 58 5.99 14.35 6.32
N LEU A 59 5.95 13.14 6.87
CA LEU A 59 4.91 12.67 7.77
C LEU A 59 5.54 11.75 8.80
N GLU A 60 5.53 12.17 10.06
CA GLU A 60 6.06 11.41 11.18
C GLU A 60 4.93 10.80 11.97
N THR A 61 4.97 9.48 12.20
CA THR A 61 3.93 8.71 12.91
C THR A 61 4.49 7.82 14.03
N ASP A 62 5.76 7.99 14.39
CA ASP A 62 6.46 7.23 15.43
C ASP A 62 5.79 7.38 16.81
N ARG A 63 5.12 8.52 17.08
CA ARG A 63 4.36 8.80 18.30
C ARG A 63 2.92 8.30 18.30
N ASN A 64 2.51 7.57 17.24
CA ASN A 64 1.16 7.06 17.11
C ASN A 64 1.13 5.51 17.06
N PRO A 65 1.55 4.80 18.13
CA PRO A 65 1.71 3.34 18.13
C PRO A 65 0.39 2.58 18.02
N LYS A 66 -0.75 3.25 18.18
CA LYS A 66 -2.10 2.67 18.04
C LYS A 66 -2.65 2.76 16.63
N LEU A 67 -1.90 3.34 15.67
CA LEU A 67 -2.35 3.51 14.30
C LEU A 67 -2.64 2.15 13.66
N THR A 68 -3.88 2.02 13.16
CA THR A 68 -4.37 0.84 12.43
C THR A 68 -4.64 1.15 10.96
N VAL A 69 -4.92 2.42 10.62
CA VAL A 69 -5.18 2.89 9.27
C VAL A 69 -4.36 4.15 9.01
N LEU A 70 -3.55 4.12 7.95
CA LEU A 70 -2.81 5.28 7.45
C LEU A 70 -3.04 5.44 5.95
N HIS A 71 -3.76 6.51 5.58
CA HIS A 71 -3.97 6.90 4.18
C HIS A 71 -3.28 8.24 3.93
N CYS A 72 -2.13 8.21 3.27
CA CYS A 72 -1.33 9.40 2.95
C CYS A 72 -1.02 9.51 1.45
N ALA A 73 -1.86 8.92 0.59
CA ALA A 73 -1.69 8.95 -0.84
C ALA A 73 -1.76 10.38 -1.42
N PHE A 74 -1.18 10.57 -2.62
CA PHE A 74 -1.21 11.85 -3.35
C PHE A 74 -0.57 13.03 -2.60
N ASN A 75 0.43 12.76 -1.76
CA ASN A 75 1.33 13.77 -1.24
C ASN A 75 2.63 13.73 -2.07
N ARG A 76 2.58 14.31 -3.24
CA ARG A 76 3.59 14.13 -4.29
C ARG A 76 5.00 14.61 -3.94
N SER A 77 5.16 15.32 -2.84
CA SER A 77 6.45 15.77 -2.31
C SER A 77 6.96 14.87 -1.17
N LEU A 78 6.17 13.88 -0.72
CA LEU A 78 6.54 12.94 0.34
C LEU A 78 7.54 11.91 -0.21
N LYS A 79 8.81 12.03 0.23
CA LYS A 79 9.95 11.23 -0.29
C LYS A 79 10.29 10.03 0.58
N ALA A 80 9.91 10.06 1.85
CA ALA A 80 10.14 8.99 2.81
C ALA A 80 8.91 8.83 3.71
N LEU A 81 8.66 7.62 4.14
CA LEU A 81 7.61 7.27 5.08
C LEU A 81 8.13 6.16 5.97
N ASP A 82 8.26 6.45 7.26
CA ASP A 82 8.62 5.48 8.29
C ASP A 82 7.34 5.04 9.02
N VAL A 83 7.04 3.75 8.96
CA VAL A 83 5.89 3.11 9.63
C VAL A 83 6.35 2.06 10.66
N THR A 84 7.64 2.00 10.97
CA THR A 84 8.19 1.01 11.92
C THR A 84 7.64 1.21 13.34
N GLY A 85 7.29 2.45 13.70
CA GLY A 85 6.63 2.81 14.96
C GLY A 85 5.13 2.45 15.05
N ASN A 86 4.54 1.83 14.00
CA ASN A 86 3.12 1.55 13.94
C ASN A 86 2.82 0.03 13.84
N PRO A 87 3.12 -0.77 14.88
CA PRO A 87 3.04 -2.24 14.81
C PRO A 87 1.62 -2.78 14.62
N LEU A 88 0.60 -1.99 14.92
CA LEU A 88 -0.81 -2.38 14.78
C LEU A 88 -1.41 -2.03 13.41
N LEU A 89 -0.60 -1.50 12.48
CA LEU A 89 -1.06 -1.03 11.17
C LEU A 89 -1.65 -2.20 10.37
N LYS A 90 -2.92 -2.04 9.95
CA LYS A 90 -3.67 -3.02 9.15
C LYS A 90 -3.85 -2.56 7.71
N GLU A 91 -3.92 -1.27 7.50
CA GLU A 91 -4.17 -0.67 6.19
C GLU A 91 -3.21 0.49 5.96
N LEU A 92 -2.40 0.39 4.91
CA LEU A 92 -1.48 1.44 4.46
C LEU A 92 -1.79 1.79 3.00
N VAL A 93 -2.17 3.04 2.75
CA VAL A 93 -2.37 3.60 1.42
C VAL A 93 -1.44 4.79 1.24
N CYS A 94 -0.35 4.58 0.47
CA CYS A 94 0.69 5.58 0.22
C CYS A 94 1.01 5.73 -1.28
N THR A 95 0.00 5.48 -2.12
CA THR A 95 0.12 5.61 -3.58
C THR A 95 0.39 7.05 -4.02
N GLU A 96 0.96 7.23 -5.22
CA GLU A 96 1.18 8.56 -5.84
C GLU A 96 1.99 9.53 -4.95
N ASN A 97 2.94 9.03 -4.18
CA ASN A 97 3.95 9.82 -3.47
C ASN A 97 5.28 9.84 -4.26
N SER A 98 6.38 10.23 -3.64
CA SER A 98 7.73 10.20 -4.23
C SER A 98 8.67 9.30 -3.42
N LEU A 99 8.14 8.20 -2.86
CA LEU A 99 8.89 7.29 -2.00
C LEU A 99 9.97 6.55 -2.82
N SER A 100 11.19 6.48 -2.28
CA SER A 100 12.30 5.70 -2.84
C SER A 100 12.47 4.34 -2.16
N SER A 101 11.89 4.16 -0.98
CA SER A 101 11.88 2.90 -0.22
C SER A 101 10.66 2.85 0.67
N LEU A 102 10.27 1.66 1.08
CA LEU A 102 9.19 1.43 2.04
C LEU A 102 9.52 0.15 2.82
N ASP A 103 9.73 0.29 4.13
CA ASP A 103 9.91 -0.84 5.05
C ASP A 103 8.62 -1.08 5.82
N VAL A 104 8.01 -2.25 5.58
CA VAL A 104 6.81 -2.73 6.27
C VAL A 104 7.08 -3.94 7.16
N SER A 105 8.35 -4.27 7.41
CA SER A 105 8.75 -5.48 8.13
C SER A 105 8.27 -5.54 9.58
N HIS A 106 7.93 -4.40 10.18
CA HIS A 106 7.41 -4.26 11.54
C HIS A 106 5.88 -4.25 11.63
N ASN A 107 5.19 -4.15 10.49
CA ASN A 107 3.73 -4.06 10.43
C ASN A 107 3.11 -5.45 10.22
N LEU A 108 3.23 -6.33 11.23
CA LEU A 108 2.84 -7.74 11.13
C LEU A 108 1.32 -7.96 11.02
N GLU A 109 0.53 -6.93 11.35
CA GLU A 109 -0.94 -6.96 11.24
C GLU A 109 -1.44 -6.45 9.88
N LEU A 110 -0.51 -6.08 8.95
CA LEU A 110 -0.87 -5.46 7.68
C LEU A 110 -1.67 -6.44 6.80
N LYS A 111 -2.89 -6.00 6.43
CA LYS A 111 -3.81 -6.72 5.54
C LYS A 111 -3.88 -6.09 4.17
N LYS A 112 -3.84 -4.76 4.10
CA LYS A 112 -3.91 -4.02 2.85
C LYS A 112 -2.72 -3.09 2.70
N LEU A 113 -1.99 -3.24 1.60
CA LEU A 113 -0.91 -2.36 1.19
C LEU A 113 -1.18 -1.84 -0.23
N MET A 114 -1.30 -0.53 -0.34
CA MET A 114 -1.38 0.16 -1.63
C MET A 114 -0.25 1.18 -1.69
N CYS A 115 0.80 0.87 -2.42
CA CYS A 115 1.99 1.71 -2.58
C CYS A 115 2.31 2.02 -4.04
N GLY A 116 1.45 1.60 -4.95
CA GLY A 116 1.64 1.76 -6.39
C GLY A 116 1.43 3.17 -6.91
N ASN A 117 1.48 3.27 -8.19
CA ASN A 117 1.26 4.51 -8.93
C ASN A 117 0.29 4.23 -10.08
N GLY A 118 -0.59 5.19 -10.38
CA GLY A 118 -1.43 5.11 -11.55
C GLY A 118 -0.64 5.41 -12.84
N PHE A 119 -0.94 6.52 -13.48
CA PHE A 119 -0.30 6.91 -14.75
C PHE A 119 1.02 7.68 -14.57
N VAL A 120 1.26 8.26 -13.41
CA VAL A 120 2.45 9.08 -13.12
C VAL A 120 3.36 8.29 -12.18
N LYS A 121 4.48 7.80 -12.71
CA LYS A 121 5.48 7.01 -11.95
C LYS A 121 6.14 7.90 -10.89
N LYS A 122 5.62 7.92 -9.67
CA LYS A 122 6.09 8.76 -8.56
C LYS A 122 6.85 7.97 -7.50
N ASN A 123 6.24 6.94 -6.89
CA ASN A 123 6.98 6.04 -6.02
C ASN A 123 7.97 5.22 -6.85
N ARG A 124 9.23 5.21 -6.43
CA ARG A 124 10.30 4.48 -7.10
C ARG A 124 10.93 3.51 -6.11
N LEU A 125 10.17 2.48 -5.76
CA LEU A 125 10.56 1.58 -4.69
C LEU A 125 11.68 0.59 -5.10
N GLU A 126 11.86 0.28 -6.38
CA GLU A 126 12.83 -0.69 -6.95
C GLU A 126 12.81 -2.08 -6.27
N THR A 127 12.57 -2.15 -4.98
CA THR A 127 12.39 -3.38 -4.19
C THR A 127 11.23 -3.21 -3.20
N LEU A 128 10.54 -4.30 -2.91
CA LEU A 128 9.48 -4.36 -1.89
C LEU A 128 9.51 -5.74 -1.24
N ASP A 129 9.82 -5.78 0.05
CA ASP A 129 9.79 -7.02 0.84
C ASP A 129 8.50 -7.05 1.70
N VAL A 130 7.61 -7.98 1.37
CA VAL A 130 6.37 -8.24 2.11
C VAL A 130 6.39 -9.59 2.84
N SER A 131 7.54 -10.23 2.96
CA SER A 131 7.69 -11.58 3.50
C SER A 131 7.24 -11.71 4.96
N LYS A 132 7.24 -10.62 5.73
CA LYS A 132 6.78 -10.55 7.11
C LYS A 132 5.28 -10.28 7.26
N ASN A 133 4.65 -9.74 6.20
CA ASN A 133 3.25 -9.34 6.21
C ASN A 133 2.35 -10.51 5.81
N THR A 134 2.38 -11.59 6.58
CA THR A 134 1.73 -12.87 6.24
C THR A 134 0.21 -12.80 6.24
N LYS A 135 -0.39 -11.74 6.84
CA LYS A 135 -1.83 -11.48 6.87
C LYS A 135 -2.30 -10.63 5.68
N LEU A 136 -1.40 -10.31 4.73
CA LEU A 136 -1.72 -9.46 3.59
C LEU A 136 -2.73 -10.16 2.67
N ASP A 137 -3.89 -9.54 2.49
CA ASP A 137 -4.96 -9.99 1.58
C ASP A 137 -5.03 -9.16 0.29
N THR A 138 -4.55 -7.92 0.34
CA THR A 138 -4.57 -6.98 -0.77
C THR A 138 -3.21 -6.32 -0.95
N LEU A 139 -2.59 -6.52 -2.11
CA LEU A 139 -1.35 -5.85 -2.49
C LEU A 139 -1.52 -5.11 -3.83
N GLU A 140 -1.36 -3.80 -3.79
CA GLU A 140 -1.31 -2.93 -4.98
C GLU A 140 0.05 -2.22 -4.99
N CYS A 141 0.92 -2.61 -5.93
CA CYS A 141 2.28 -2.09 -6.10
C CYS A 141 2.60 -1.80 -7.56
N SER A 142 1.58 -1.38 -8.33
CA SER A 142 1.76 -1.06 -9.75
C SER A 142 2.71 0.13 -9.97
N GLY A 143 3.47 0.12 -11.05
CA GLY A 143 4.31 1.25 -11.47
C GLY A 143 5.44 1.64 -10.49
N CYS A 144 5.90 0.73 -9.64
CA CYS A 144 6.92 0.97 -8.60
C CYS A 144 8.37 0.74 -9.05
N TRP A 145 8.60 0.30 -10.29
CA TRP A 145 9.93 -0.05 -10.84
C TRP A 145 10.52 -1.35 -10.27
N LEU A 146 9.69 -2.23 -9.70
CA LEU A 146 10.13 -3.51 -9.14
C LEU A 146 10.72 -4.40 -10.24
N LYS A 147 11.89 -5.00 -10.00
CA LYS A 147 12.50 -6.01 -10.87
C LYS A 147 12.12 -7.43 -10.50
N THR A 148 11.83 -7.65 -9.23
CA THR A 148 11.37 -8.92 -8.69
C THR A 148 10.31 -8.67 -7.63
N LEU A 149 9.37 -9.62 -7.49
CA LEU A 149 8.40 -9.61 -6.40
C LEU A 149 8.19 -11.04 -5.92
N ASP A 150 8.31 -11.24 -4.60
CA ASP A 150 8.04 -12.52 -3.96
C ASP A 150 6.89 -12.36 -2.96
N VAL A 151 5.76 -13.00 -3.26
CA VAL A 151 4.58 -13.05 -2.39
C VAL A 151 4.30 -14.46 -1.86
N SER A 152 5.26 -15.37 -1.95
CA SER A 152 5.10 -16.77 -1.56
C SER A 152 4.77 -16.99 -0.09
N ARG A 153 5.02 -15.98 0.77
CA ARG A 153 4.68 -15.98 2.18
C ARG A 153 3.30 -15.40 2.50
N ASN A 154 2.67 -14.71 1.54
CA ASN A 154 1.41 -13.99 1.73
C ASN A 154 0.23 -14.90 1.32
N ARG A 155 -0.01 -15.97 2.09
CA ARG A 155 -0.95 -17.04 1.74
C ARG A 155 -2.42 -16.60 1.76
N ASP A 156 -2.70 -15.52 2.48
CA ASP A 156 -4.06 -14.94 2.58
C ASP A 156 -4.37 -13.98 1.41
N LEU A 157 -3.39 -13.78 0.50
CA LEU A 157 -3.54 -12.84 -0.61
C LEU A 157 -4.72 -13.22 -1.52
N ILE A 158 -5.62 -12.23 -1.72
CA ILE A 158 -6.83 -12.33 -2.54
C ILE A 158 -6.69 -11.52 -3.82
N TYR A 159 -6.07 -10.34 -3.70
CA TYR A 159 -5.86 -9.39 -4.80
C TYR A 159 -4.39 -9.02 -4.90
N LEU A 160 -3.82 -9.15 -6.11
CA LEU A 160 -2.46 -8.68 -6.42
C LEU A 160 -2.47 -7.88 -7.71
N ASN A 161 -2.13 -6.59 -7.61
CA ASN A 161 -1.78 -5.77 -8.75
C ASN A 161 -0.30 -5.37 -8.69
N CYS A 162 0.49 -5.93 -9.57
CA CYS A 162 1.90 -5.58 -9.77
C CYS A 162 2.19 -5.13 -11.21
N SER A 163 1.20 -4.59 -11.89
CA SER A 163 1.29 -4.11 -13.27
C SER A 163 2.31 -2.97 -13.44
N ARG A 164 2.77 -2.73 -14.69
CA ARG A 164 3.62 -1.57 -15.03
C ARG A 164 4.90 -1.47 -14.21
N ASN A 165 5.52 -2.62 -13.91
CA ASN A 165 6.81 -2.73 -13.26
C ASN A 165 7.88 -3.17 -14.27
N GLU A 166 9.06 -3.54 -13.78
CA GLU A 166 10.17 -4.09 -14.55
C GLU A 166 10.38 -5.58 -14.20
N LEU A 167 9.30 -6.29 -13.78
CA LEU A 167 9.40 -7.62 -13.20
C LEU A 167 9.93 -8.63 -14.22
N GLU A 168 11.11 -9.18 -13.95
CA GLU A 168 11.68 -10.35 -14.62
C GLU A 168 11.23 -11.63 -13.92
N ARG A 169 10.88 -11.55 -12.63
CA ARG A 169 10.42 -12.67 -11.80
C ARG A 169 9.27 -12.23 -10.90
N LEU A 170 8.21 -13.04 -10.91
CA LEU A 170 7.10 -12.99 -9.97
C LEU A 170 6.99 -14.37 -9.30
N ASN A 171 7.29 -14.45 -8.00
CA ASN A 171 7.14 -15.67 -7.22
C ASN A 171 5.81 -15.62 -6.45
N LEU A 172 4.85 -16.39 -6.93
CA LEU A 172 3.55 -16.54 -6.26
C LEU A 172 3.60 -17.64 -5.17
N GLY A 173 4.51 -18.63 -5.31
CA GLY A 173 4.56 -19.76 -4.39
C GLY A 173 3.22 -20.49 -4.30
N ALA A 174 2.68 -20.58 -3.08
CA ALA A 174 1.36 -21.15 -2.83
C ALA A 174 0.45 -20.09 -2.19
N VAL A 175 -0.24 -19.31 -3.04
CA VAL A 175 -1.27 -18.32 -2.65
C VAL A 175 -2.64 -18.83 -3.09
N PRO A 176 -3.21 -19.82 -2.36
CA PRO A 176 -4.39 -20.56 -2.81
C PRO A 176 -5.65 -19.71 -2.87
N ASN A 177 -5.69 -18.59 -2.14
CA ASN A 177 -6.83 -17.69 -2.02
C ASN A 177 -6.82 -16.58 -3.07
N LEU A 178 -5.75 -16.45 -3.90
CA LEU A 178 -5.62 -15.41 -4.90
C LEU A 178 -6.73 -15.55 -5.95
N LYS A 179 -7.59 -14.53 -6.03
CA LYS A 179 -8.71 -14.45 -6.96
C LYS A 179 -8.39 -13.61 -8.18
N GLU A 180 -7.67 -12.53 -7.97
CA GLU A 180 -7.36 -11.55 -9.02
C GLU A 180 -5.87 -11.29 -9.09
N LEU A 181 -5.28 -11.52 -10.26
CA LEU A 181 -3.88 -11.26 -10.56
C LEU A 181 -3.77 -10.28 -11.72
N ASP A 182 -3.26 -9.08 -11.45
CA ASP A 182 -3.00 -8.06 -12.44
C ASP A 182 -1.49 -7.82 -12.56
N CYS A 183 -0.87 -8.31 -13.63
CA CYS A 183 0.57 -8.21 -13.84
C CYS A 183 0.98 -7.80 -15.27
N PRO A 184 0.17 -7.06 -16.04
CA PRO A 184 0.54 -6.62 -17.38
C PRO A 184 1.69 -5.61 -17.36
N MET A 185 2.28 -5.38 -18.54
CA MET A 185 3.36 -4.43 -18.72
C MET A 185 4.55 -4.68 -17.78
N ASN A 186 5.08 -5.90 -17.83
CA ASN A 186 6.28 -6.34 -17.13
C ASN A 186 7.25 -7.02 -18.13
N LYS A 187 8.30 -7.66 -17.62
CA LYS A 187 9.30 -8.40 -18.41
C LYS A 187 9.30 -9.90 -18.12
N LEU A 188 8.15 -10.43 -17.66
CA LEU A 188 8.04 -11.84 -17.28
C LEU A 188 8.21 -12.74 -18.50
N SER A 189 9.17 -13.66 -18.47
CA SER A 189 9.34 -14.73 -19.47
C SER A 189 8.61 -16.01 -19.10
N ARG A 190 8.18 -16.15 -17.85
CA ARG A 190 7.38 -17.26 -17.31
C ARG A 190 6.51 -16.77 -16.16
N LEU A 191 5.36 -17.42 -16.01
CA LEU A 191 4.41 -17.17 -14.93
C LEU A 191 3.80 -18.51 -14.53
N ASP A 192 4.01 -18.91 -13.26
CA ASP A 192 3.43 -20.14 -12.70
C ASP A 192 2.25 -19.78 -11.80
N VAL A 193 1.05 -20.09 -12.24
CA VAL A 193 -0.22 -19.91 -11.51
C VAL A 193 -0.83 -21.25 -11.06
N SER A 194 -0.12 -22.36 -11.22
CA SER A 194 -0.63 -23.71 -10.97
C SER A 194 -1.16 -23.93 -9.54
N ARG A 195 -0.65 -23.16 -8.57
CA ARG A 195 -1.04 -23.22 -7.15
C ARG A 195 -2.08 -22.17 -6.75
N CYS A 196 -2.46 -21.27 -7.65
CA CYS A 196 -3.47 -20.23 -7.40
C CYS A 196 -4.88 -20.78 -7.72
N LYS A 197 -5.37 -21.70 -6.88
CA LYS A 197 -6.58 -22.48 -7.19
C LYS A 197 -7.88 -21.67 -7.21
N ALA A 198 -7.93 -20.55 -6.48
CA ALA A 198 -9.08 -19.65 -6.42
C ALA A 198 -9.09 -18.59 -7.52
N LEU A 199 -8.11 -18.60 -8.45
CA LEU A 199 -7.95 -17.57 -9.45
C LEU A 199 -9.16 -17.52 -10.39
N THR A 200 -9.86 -16.37 -10.39
CA THR A 200 -11.04 -16.09 -11.21
C THR A 200 -10.73 -15.13 -12.35
N TRP A 201 -9.69 -14.29 -12.17
CA TRP A 201 -9.28 -13.33 -13.17
C TRP A 201 -7.76 -13.17 -13.20
N ILE A 202 -7.21 -13.08 -14.39
CA ILE A 202 -5.78 -12.83 -14.64
C ILE A 202 -5.59 -11.89 -15.82
N SER A 203 -4.75 -10.88 -15.66
CA SER A 203 -4.21 -10.07 -16.74
C SER A 203 -2.69 -10.13 -16.71
N CYS A 204 -2.09 -10.54 -17.82
CA CYS A 204 -0.64 -10.67 -17.96
C CYS A 204 -0.15 -10.23 -19.35
N ASP A 205 -0.93 -9.40 -20.03
CA ASP A 205 -0.57 -8.87 -21.35
C ASP A 205 0.71 -8.00 -21.30
N ARG A 206 1.35 -7.79 -22.45
CA ARG A 206 2.59 -6.99 -22.56
C ARG A 206 3.68 -7.47 -21.62
N ASN A 207 3.92 -8.77 -21.63
CA ASN A 207 5.05 -9.46 -21.01
C ASN A 207 5.86 -10.17 -22.10
N SER A 208 6.82 -11.02 -21.74
CA SER A 208 7.63 -11.83 -22.65
C SER A 208 7.32 -13.32 -22.53
N LEU A 209 6.07 -13.67 -22.14
CA LEU A 209 5.67 -15.06 -21.95
C LEU A 209 5.63 -15.80 -23.29
N SER A 210 6.31 -16.95 -23.38
CA SER A 210 6.22 -17.87 -24.52
C SER A 210 5.08 -18.89 -24.38
N SER A 211 4.62 -19.11 -23.15
CA SER A 211 3.51 -20.01 -22.81
C SER A 211 2.90 -19.62 -21.48
N LEU A 212 1.65 -20.01 -21.26
CA LEU A 212 0.94 -19.87 -19.98
C LEU A 212 0.06 -21.10 -19.80
N ASP A 213 0.32 -21.88 -18.73
CA ASP A 213 -0.52 -23.00 -18.35
C ASP A 213 -1.53 -22.58 -17.28
N VAL A 214 -2.81 -22.59 -17.63
CA VAL A 214 -3.94 -22.30 -16.73
C VAL A 214 -4.80 -23.53 -16.48
N SER A 215 -4.36 -24.73 -16.85
CA SER A 215 -5.13 -25.97 -16.73
C SER A 215 -5.54 -26.29 -15.28
N HIS A 216 -4.83 -25.73 -14.32
CA HIS A 216 -5.10 -25.91 -12.89
C HIS A 216 -6.02 -24.82 -12.28
N ASN A 217 -6.37 -23.78 -13.03
CA ASN A 217 -7.16 -22.63 -12.56
C ASN A 217 -8.61 -22.74 -13.05
N ARG A 218 -9.33 -23.75 -12.53
CA ARG A 218 -10.69 -24.11 -13.01
C ARG A 218 -11.76 -23.06 -12.73
N SER A 219 -11.46 -22.06 -11.90
CA SER A 219 -12.37 -20.97 -11.55
C SER A 219 -12.20 -19.75 -12.46
N LEU A 220 -11.25 -19.77 -13.41
CA LEU A 220 -11.10 -18.68 -14.38
C LEU A 220 -12.36 -18.57 -15.25
N ASN A 221 -12.91 -17.37 -15.30
CA ASN A 221 -14.05 -16.98 -16.12
C ASN A 221 -13.76 -15.66 -16.80
N TRP A 222 -14.39 -15.48 -17.94
CA TRP A 222 -14.23 -14.30 -18.79
C TRP A 222 -15.38 -13.33 -18.58
#